data_61ba6aa95a67997f53f0a9c0f2d9e6aa
#
_entry.id   61ba6aa95a67997f53f0a9c0f2d9e6aa
#
_cell.length_a   1.000
_cell.length_b   1.000
_cell.length_c   1.000
_cell.angle_alpha   90.00
_cell.angle_beta   90.00
_cell.angle_gamma   90.00
#
_symmetry.space_group_name_H-M   'P 1'
#
loop_
_entity.id
_entity.type
_entity.pdbx_description
1 polymer ?
#
loop_
_entity_poly.entity_id
_entity_poly.type
_entity_poly.pdbx_seq_one_letter_code
_entity_poly.pdbx_strand_id
1 'polypeptide(L)'
;MFNQSPSRLAQPALLPDFDRPFGLPAFNSVRGAIDAYEGDDAIYVLYPKRIEAAAQTFLEGFPGKSIYAVKANPHPAVLKTLWASGMRGFDVASIREIDLVRSTCPDAELYLMHPVKSRRTIRHAYEVGIRHFAFDCAAELGKVLVETADADDLHLHLRLSLPHGGSASMPLEGKY
;
A
#
# COMPACT_ATOMS: atom_id res chain seq x y z
N MET A 1 -3.86 56.05 -19.33
CA MET A 1 -4.75 55.45 -18.33
C MET A 1 -5.39 54.24 -18.99
N PHE A 2 -4.86 53.05 -18.80
CA PHE A 2 -5.50 51.80 -19.12
C PHE A 2 -5.56 50.96 -17.86
N ASN A 3 -6.70 51.06 -17.17
CA ASN A 3 -7.00 50.26 -16.04
C ASN A 3 -7.74 49.00 -16.56
N GLN A 4 -7.01 47.91 -16.81
CA GLN A 4 -7.61 46.59 -16.99
C GLN A 4 -7.49 45.83 -15.68
N SER A 5 -8.62 45.76 -14.97
CA SER A 5 -8.78 44.84 -13.85
C SER A 5 -8.49 43.42 -14.34
N PRO A 6 -7.69 42.62 -13.63
CA PRO A 6 -7.52 41.20 -13.99
C PRO A 6 -8.86 40.52 -13.89
N SER A 7 -9.32 39.93 -15.00
CA SER A 7 -10.49 39.06 -15.04
C SER A 7 -10.28 37.96 -13.99
N ARG A 8 -11.17 37.88 -13.01
CA ARG A 8 -11.29 36.74 -12.10
C ARG A 8 -11.46 35.50 -12.98
N LEU A 9 -10.37 34.73 -13.10
CA LEU A 9 -10.49 33.38 -13.65
C LEU A 9 -11.50 32.64 -12.79
N ALA A 10 -12.54 32.12 -13.42
CA ALA A 10 -13.55 31.33 -12.75
C ALA A 10 -12.85 30.18 -12.02
N GLN A 11 -13.05 30.09 -10.72
CA GLN A 11 -12.55 28.97 -9.92
C GLN A 11 -13.05 27.68 -10.60
N PRO A 12 -12.17 26.69 -10.85
CA PRO A 12 -12.60 25.43 -11.42
C PRO A 12 -13.69 24.84 -10.51
N ALA A 13 -14.84 24.50 -11.10
CA ALA A 13 -15.95 23.92 -10.37
C ALA A 13 -15.48 22.64 -9.68
N LEU A 14 -15.41 22.67 -8.37
CA LEU A 14 -15.14 21.46 -7.56
C LEU A 14 -16.33 20.51 -7.79
N LEU A 15 -16.04 19.25 -8.06
CA LEU A 15 -17.07 18.20 -8.18
C LEU A 15 -17.82 18.06 -6.84
N PRO A 16 -19.11 17.64 -6.86
CA PRO A 16 -19.88 17.37 -5.63
C PRO A 16 -19.18 16.40 -4.68
N ASP A 17 -19.48 16.47 -3.39
CA ASP A 17 -18.78 15.70 -2.33
C ASP A 17 -18.81 14.18 -2.50
N PHE A 18 -19.85 13.62 -3.15
CA PHE A 18 -19.90 12.18 -3.45
C PHE A 18 -18.95 11.75 -4.56
N ASP A 19 -18.43 12.69 -5.37
CA ASP A 19 -17.37 12.44 -6.35
C ASP A 19 -15.96 12.70 -5.78
N ARG A 20 -15.84 13.02 -4.49
CA ARG A 20 -14.57 13.24 -3.78
C ARG A 20 -14.23 12.06 -2.88
N PRO A 21 -13.73 10.95 -3.42
CA PRO A 21 -13.32 9.85 -2.59
C PRO A 21 -12.23 10.32 -1.62
N PHE A 22 -12.40 10.04 -0.34
CA PHE A 22 -11.38 10.25 0.69
C PHE A 22 -11.09 11.70 1.09
N GLY A 23 -11.99 12.65 0.82
CA GLY A 23 -11.81 14.06 1.17
C GLY A 23 -10.75 14.81 0.35
N LEU A 24 -10.23 14.18 -0.72
CA LEU A 24 -9.29 14.83 -1.63
C LEU A 24 -10.05 15.67 -2.67
N PRO A 25 -9.49 16.83 -3.11
CA PRO A 25 -10.08 17.59 -4.19
C PRO A 25 -10.08 16.78 -5.49
N ALA A 26 -11.17 16.84 -6.26
CA ALA A 26 -11.32 16.14 -7.52
C ALA A 26 -11.34 17.13 -8.69
N PHE A 27 -10.68 16.78 -9.78
CA PHE A 27 -10.54 17.61 -10.98
C PHE A 27 -10.78 16.79 -12.23
N ASN A 28 -11.36 17.42 -13.26
CA ASN A 28 -11.62 16.78 -14.55
C ASN A 28 -10.35 16.56 -15.38
N SER A 29 -9.25 17.24 -15.05
CA SER A 29 -7.99 17.13 -15.76
C SER A 29 -6.80 17.48 -14.85
N VAL A 30 -5.61 16.98 -15.22
CA VAL A 30 -4.35 17.37 -14.57
C VAL A 30 -4.11 18.87 -14.70
N ARG A 31 -4.44 19.46 -15.85
CA ARG A 31 -4.30 20.90 -16.06
C ARG A 31 -5.16 21.68 -15.07
N GLY A 32 -6.40 21.27 -14.87
CA GLY A 32 -7.28 21.89 -13.88
C GLY A 32 -6.76 21.76 -12.44
N ALA A 33 -6.10 20.66 -12.11
CA ALA A 33 -5.45 20.49 -10.81
C ALA A 33 -4.27 21.45 -10.65
N ILE A 34 -3.44 21.61 -11.69
CA ILE A 34 -2.29 22.51 -11.69
C ILE A 34 -2.75 23.97 -11.58
N ASP A 35 -3.75 24.36 -12.38
CA ASP A 35 -4.25 25.74 -12.41
C ASP A 35 -4.93 26.15 -11.08
N ALA A 36 -5.41 25.16 -10.31
CA ALA A 36 -6.01 25.39 -8.99
C ALA A 36 -5.01 25.32 -7.83
N TYR A 37 -3.77 24.91 -8.10
CA TYR A 37 -2.73 24.80 -7.06
C TYR A 37 -1.96 26.11 -6.94
N GLU A 38 -1.97 26.71 -5.77
CA GLU A 38 -1.30 28.00 -5.50
C GLU A 38 0.15 27.85 -4.99
N GLY A 39 0.64 26.62 -4.83
CA GLY A 39 2.00 26.32 -4.37
C GLY A 39 2.99 26.11 -5.50
N ASP A 40 4.25 25.95 -5.13
CA ASP A 40 5.39 25.68 -6.02
C ASP A 40 5.98 24.25 -5.84
N ASP A 41 5.40 23.48 -4.92
CA ASP A 41 5.79 22.09 -4.68
C ASP A 41 5.22 21.12 -5.75
N ALA A 42 5.80 19.92 -5.82
CA ALA A 42 5.28 18.86 -6.67
C ALA A 42 3.91 18.37 -6.17
N ILE A 43 2.96 18.22 -7.08
CA ILE A 43 1.65 17.64 -6.81
C ILE A 43 1.57 16.18 -7.28
N TYR A 44 0.89 15.35 -6.51
CA TYR A 44 0.60 13.97 -6.87
C TYR A 44 -0.86 13.82 -7.29
N VAL A 45 -1.08 13.31 -8.48
CA VAL A 45 -2.42 13.08 -9.02
C VAL A 45 -2.78 11.61 -8.90
N LEU A 46 -3.86 11.31 -8.18
CA LEU A 46 -4.38 9.96 -8.02
C LEU A 46 -5.47 9.69 -9.07
N TYR A 47 -5.43 8.51 -9.68
CA TYR A 47 -6.44 8.03 -10.63
C TYR A 47 -7.14 6.78 -10.06
N PRO A 48 -8.20 6.90 -9.25
CA PRO A 48 -8.84 5.76 -8.61
C PRO A 48 -9.26 4.67 -9.60
N LYS A 49 -9.88 5.02 -10.72
CA LYS A 49 -10.30 4.06 -11.75
C LYS A 49 -9.14 3.24 -12.35
N ARG A 50 -7.93 3.80 -12.42
CA ARG A 50 -6.75 3.05 -12.87
C ARG A 50 -6.28 2.07 -11.81
N ILE A 51 -6.38 2.44 -10.54
CA ILE A 51 -6.06 1.54 -9.42
C ILE A 51 -7.06 0.39 -9.38
N GLU A 52 -8.36 0.67 -9.52
CA GLU A 52 -9.42 -0.33 -9.62
C GLU A 52 -9.16 -1.31 -10.77
N ALA A 53 -8.92 -0.79 -11.98
CA ALA A 53 -8.64 -1.63 -13.15
C ALA A 53 -7.39 -2.50 -12.96
N ALA A 54 -6.31 -1.95 -12.39
CA ALA A 54 -5.11 -2.72 -12.08
C ALA A 54 -5.39 -3.81 -11.03
N ALA A 55 -6.14 -3.49 -9.98
CA ALA A 55 -6.53 -4.47 -8.96
C ALA A 55 -7.34 -5.61 -9.57
N GLN A 56 -8.35 -5.33 -10.41
CA GLN A 56 -9.16 -6.34 -11.08
C GLN A 56 -8.31 -7.26 -11.98
N THR A 57 -7.35 -6.69 -12.72
CA THR A 57 -6.43 -7.48 -13.55
C THR A 57 -5.71 -8.56 -12.73
N PHE A 58 -5.25 -8.21 -11.52
CA PHE A 58 -4.59 -9.19 -10.64
C PHE A 58 -5.57 -10.14 -9.97
N LEU A 59 -6.73 -9.65 -9.52
CA LEU A 59 -7.72 -10.47 -8.82
C LEU A 59 -8.38 -11.51 -9.73
N GLU A 60 -8.58 -11.20 -11.00
CA GLU A 60 -9.22 -12.07 -11.97
C GLU A 60 -8.21 -12.93 -12.76
N GLY A 61 -7.03 -12.36 -13.06
CA GLY A 61 -6.05 -13.01 -13.94
C GLY A 61 -5.01 -13.87 -13.23
N PHE A 62 -4.75 -13.65 -11.94
CA PHE A 62 -3.75 -14.40 -11.20
C PHE A 62 -4.38 -15.63 -10.51
N PRO A 63 -3.88 -16.85 -10.80
CA PRO A 63 -4.43 -18.10 -10.25
C PRO A 63 -3.97 -18.34 -8.80
N GLY A 64 -4.09 -17.33 -7.94
CA GLY A 64 -3.65 -17.37 -6.55
C GLY A 64 -4.15 -16.17 -5.77
N LYS A 65 -3.66 -15.98 -4.55
CA LYS A 65 -4.00 -14.85 -3.72
C LYS A 65 -3.12 -13.65 -4.05
N SER A 66 -3.72 -12.56 -4.48
CA SER A 66 -3.01 -11.28 -4.69
C SER A 66 -2.87 -10.54 -3.36
N ILE A 67 -1.66 -10.08 -3.07
CA ILE A 67 -1.32 -9.35 -1.84
C ILE A 67 -0.65 -8.03 -2.24
N TYR A 68 -1.22 -6.91 -1.79
CA TYR A 68 -0.67 -5.59 -2.09
C TYR A 68 0.47 -5.21 -1.15
N ALA A 69 1.62 -4.88 -1.69
CA ALA A 69 2.76 -4.39 -0.90
C ALA A 69 2.55 -2.90 -0.52
N VAL A 70 2.24 -2.64 0.74
CA VAL A 70 1.89 -1.30 1.24
C VAL A 70 2.99 -0.26 0.99
N LYS A 71 4.25 -0.66 1.07
CA LYS A 71 5.42 0.19 0.78
C LYS A 71 5.41 0.80 -0.63
N ALA A 72 4.69 0.22 -1.59
CA ALA A 72 4.61 0.74 -2.96
C ALA A 72 3.88 2.09 -3.01
N ASN A 73 2.76 2.20 -2.30
CA ASN A 73 2.07 3.47 -2.02
C ASN A 73 1.18 3.32 -0.79
N PRO A 74 1.59 3.85 0.37
CA PRO A 74 0.86 3.72 1.63
C PRO A 74 -0.27 4.75 1.79
N HIS A 75 -0.58 5.56 0.77
CA HIS A 75 -1.59 6.60 0.91
C HIS A 75 -2.97 5.99 1.21
N PRO A 76 -3.71 6.46 2.23
CA PRO A 76 -5.00 5.87 2.64
C PRO A 76 -6.01 5.78 1.50
N ALA A 77 -6.04 6.74 0.57
CA ALA A 77 -6.91 6.70 -0.60
C ALA A 77 -6.61 5.52 -1.52
N VAL A 78 -5.32 5.16 -1.69
CA VAL A 78 -4.92 3.96 -2.46
C VAL A 78 -5.39 2.70 -1.76
N LEU A 79 -5.14 2.57 -0.46
CA LEU A 79 -5.53 1.39 0.33
C LEU A 79 -7.04 1.19 0.31
N LYS A 80 -7.83 2.26 0.52
CA LYS A 80 -9.31 2.21 0.44
C LYS A 80 -9.80 1.85 -0.95
N THR A 81 -9.19 2.38 -2.01
CA THR A 81 -9.56 2.04 -3.39
C THR A 81 -9.30 0.57 -3.66
N LEU A 82 -8.12 0.05 -3.30
CA LEU A 82 -7.78 -1.37 -3.42
C LEU A 82 -8.74 -2.26 -2.63
N TRP A 83 -9.06 -1.90 -1.40
CA TRP A 83 -10.02 -2.59 -0.55
C TRP A 83 -11.42 -2.63 -1.20
N ALA A 84 -11.91 -1.49 -1.69
CA ALA A 84 -13.19 -1.40 -2.39
C ALA A 84 -13.23 -2.24 -3.68
N SER A 85 -12.07 -2.38 -4.35
CA SER A 85 -11.91 -3.22 -5.55
C SER A 85 -11.86 -4.73 -5.25
N GLY A 86 -11.87 -5.15 -3.97
CA GLY A 86 -11.84 -6.56 -3.60
C GLY A 86 -10.48 -7.07 -3.12
N MET A 87 -9.43 -6.25 -3.09
CA MET A 87 -8.15 -6.64 -2.48
C MET A 87 -8.34 -6.90 -0.98
N ARG A 88 -7.89 -8.06 -0.51
CA ARG A 88 -8.06 -8.47 0.91
C ARG A 88 -6.73 -8.67 1.64
N GLY A 89 -5.66 -8.99 0.91
CA GLY A 89 -4.32 -9.20 1.45
C GLY A 89 -3.42 -7.97 1.32
N PHE A 90 -2.70 -7.63 2.38
CA PHE A 90 -1.74 -6.53 2.39
C PHE A 90 -0.41 -6.97 3.03
N ASP A 91 0.69 -6.79 2.31
CA ASP A 91 2.05 -7.01 2.82
C ASP A 91 2.55 -5.75 3.50
N VAL A 92 2.85 -5.87 4.79
CA VAL A 92 3.32 -4.80 5.66
C VAL A 92 4.75 -5.11 6.16
N ALA A 93 5.56 -4.08 6.36
CA ALA A 93 6.95 -4.23 6.77
C ALA A 93 7.31 -3.50 8.08
N SER A 94 6.38 -2.73 8.64
CA SER A 94 6.62 -1.91 9.83
C SER A 94 5.35 -1.75 10.67
N ILE A 95 5.52 -1.40 11.95
CA ILE A 95 4.40 -1.07 12.85
C ILE A 95 3.53 0.04 12.26
N ARG A 96 4.14 1.06 11.65
CA ARG A 96 3.42 2.17 11.03
C ARG A 96 2.50 1.69 9.89
N GLU A 97 2.98 0.77 9.06
CA GLU A 97 2.16 0.20 7.98
C GLU A 97 1.04 -0.69 8.53
N ILE A 98 1.33 -1.49 9.57
CA ILE A 98 0.34 -2.31 10.26
C ILE A 98 -0.80 -1.43 10.77
N ASP A 99 -0.48 -0.40 11.55
CA ASP A 99 -1.47 0.50 12.16
C ASP A 99 -2.25 1.27 11.09
N LEU A 100 -1.57 1.69 10.02
CA LEU A 100 -2.19 2.37 8.90
C LEU A 100 -3.23 1.48 8.21
N VAL A 101 -2.89 0.23 7.89
CA VAL A 101 -3.84 -0.67 7.21
C VAL A 101 -4.97 -1.04 8.16
N ARG A 102 -4.71 -1.31 9.44
CA ARG A 102 -5.76 -1.60 10.43
C ARG A 102 -6.75 -0.45 10.59
N SER A 103 -6.26 0.81 10.60
CA SER A 103 -7.14 1.97 10.67
C SER A 103 -7.91 2.26 9.38
N THR A 104 -7.39 1.83 8.23
CA THR A 104 -7.95 2.12 6.91
C THR A 104 -8.86 1.00 6.39
N CYS A 105 -8.46 -0.26 6.63
CA CYS A 105 -9.10 -1.50 6.20
C CYS A 105 -9.10 -2.49 7.39
N PRO A 106 -9.98 -2.35 8.38
CA PRO A 106 -9.91 -3.12 9.64
C PRO A 106 -9.88 -4.63 9.46
N ASP A 107 -10.65 -5.15 8.50
CA ASP A 107 -10.80 -6.58 8.23
C ASP A 107 -9.77 -7.12 7.22
N ALA A 108 -8.75 -6.33 6.88
CA ALA A 108 -7.72 -6.76 5.96
C ALA A 108 -6.89 -7.90 6.54
N GLU A 109 -6.56 -8.89 5.70
CA GLU A 109 -5.59 -9.92 6.04
C GLU A 109 -4.18 -9.37 5.85
N LEU A 110 -3.40 -9.33 6.91
CA LEU A 110 -2.07 -8.75 6.91
C LEU A 110 -0.98 -9.83 6.92
N TYR A 111 0.04 -9.57 6.13
CA TYR A 111 1.21 -10.42 5.94
C TYR A 111 2.46 -9.62 6.31
N LEU A 112 3.25 -10.09 7.28
CA LEU A 112 4.52 -9.45 7.65
C LEU A 112 5.67 -10.17 6.92
N MET A 113 5.84 -9.81 5.61
CA MET A 113 6.75 -10.51 4.71
C MET A 113 8.18 -9.96 4.69
N HIS A 114 8.50 -8.95 5.49
CA HIS A 114 9.88 -8.50 5.66
C HIS A 114 10.69 -9.54 6.43
N PRO A 115 11.82 -10.07 5.91
CA PRO A 115 12.54 -11.16 6.56
C PRO A 115 13.21 -10.73 7.87
N VAL A 116 13.69 -9.49 7.98
CA VAL A 116 14.34 -8.97 9.18
C VAL A 116 13.39 -8.07 9.96
N LYS A 117 12.98 -8.51 11.14
CA LYS A 117 12.00 -7.80 11.98
C LYS A 117 12.55 -7.54 13.38
N SER A 118 12.17 -6.40 13.97
CA SER A 118 12.41 -6.20 15.40
C SER A 118 11.45 -7.06 16.24
N ARG A 119 11.88 -7.47 17.45
CA ARG A 119 11.03 -8.20 18.38
C ARG A 119 9.73 -7.44 18.67
N ARG A 120 9.82 -6.13 18.86
CA ARG A 120 8.66 -5.26 19.07
C ARG A 120 7.69 -5.33 17.89
N THR A 121 8.18 -5.34 16.65
CA THR A 121 7.32 -5.43 15.46
C THR A 121 6.60 -6.77 15.39
N ILE A 122 7.29 -7.88 15.71
CA ILE A 122 6.69 -9.22 15.71
C ILE A 122 5.58 -9.30 16.76
N ARG A 123 5.85 -8.87 18.00
CA ARG A 123 4.88 -8.88 19.09
C ARG A 123 3.64 -8.05 18.74
N HIS A 124 3.83 -6.81 18.31
CA HIS A 124 2.73 -5.93 17.90
C HIS A 124 1.90 -6.55 16.76
N ALA A 125 2.57 -7.10 15.75
CA ALA A 125 1.89 -7.77 14.64
C ALA A 125 0.98 -8.92 15.12
N TYR A 126 1.51 -9.77 16.00
CA TYR A 126 0.75 -10.88 16.56
C TYR A 126 -0.45 -10.41 17.41
N GLU A 127 -0.25 -9.39 18.26
CA GLU A 127 -1.28 -8.77 19.10
C GLU A 127 -2.45 -8.21 18.28
N VAL A 128 -2.17 -7.62 17.09
CA VAL A 128 -3.22 -7.09 16.19
C VAL A 128 -3.75 -8.12 15.18
N GLY A 129 -3.45 -9.40 15.40
CA GLY A 129 -4.05 -10.52 14.66
C GLY A 129 -3.30 -10.92 13.40
N ILE A 130 -2.07 -10.49 13.17
CA ILE A 130 -1.24 -11.02 12.07
C ILE A 130 -0.75 -12.42 12.43
N ARG A 131 -0.87 -13.35 11.48
CA ARG A 131 -0.44 -14.74 11.63
C ARG A 131 0.57 -15.16 10.56
N HIS A 132 0.78 -14.36 9.53
CA HIS A 132 1.68 -14.63 8.42
C HIS A 132 3.02 -13.92 8.62
N PHE A 133 4.11 -14.69 8.83
CA PHE A 133 5.45 -14.17 9.09
C PHE A 133 6.47 -14.79 8.13
N ALA A 134 7.24 -13.94 7.43
CA ALA A 134 8.39 -14.41 6.66
C ALA A 134 9.64 -14.51 7.54
N PHE A 135 10.52 -15.45 7.20
CA PHE A 135 11.84 -15.59 7.76
C PHE A 135 12.82 -16.13 6.70
N ASP A 136 14.10 -15.90 6.86
CA ASP A 136 15.17 -16.34 5.95
C ASP A 136 16.27 -17.12 6.66
N CYS A 137 16.28 -17.14 7.98
CA CYS A 137 17.24 -17.85 8.78
C CYS A 137 16.67 -18.33 10.13
N ALA A 138 17.34 -19.29 10.75
CA ALA A 138 16.91 -19.87 12.02
C ALA A 138 16.82 -18.83 13.16
N ALA A 139 17.71 -17.82 13.16
CA ALA A 139 17.68 -16.76 14.17
C ALA A 139 16.42 -15.90 14.06
N GLU A 140 15.97 -15.62 12.84
CA GLU A 140 14.72 -14.88 12.62
C GLU A 140 13.50 -15.70 13.01
N LEU A 141 13.48 -17.00 12.65
CA LEU A 141 12.43 -17.91 13.09
C LEU A 141 12.36 -17.99 14.62
N GLY A 142 13.48 -18.14 15.29
CA GLY A 142 13.54 -18.16 16.76
C GLY A 142 12.98 -16.88 17.41
N LYS A 143 13.22 -15.71 16.79
CA LYS A 143 12.58 -14.46 17.25
C LYS A 143 11.05 -14.51 17.10
N VAL A 144 10.56 -14.99 15.96
CA VAL A 144 9.10 -15.11 15.73
C VAL A 144 8.48 -16.00 16.79
N LEU A 145 8.99 -17.20 17.01
CA LEU A 145 8.45 -18.14 17.98
C LEU A 145 8.46 -17.57 19.41
N VAL A 146 9.56 -16.97 19.85
CA VAL A 146 9.66 -16.36 21.18
C VAL A 146 8.65 -15.22 21.37
N GLU A 147 8.53 -14.32 20.38
CA GLU A 147 7.67 -13.13 20.51
C GLU A 147 6.17 -13.44 20.31
N THR A 148 5.84 -14.62 19.82
CA THR A 148 4.46 -15.15 19.72
C THR A 148 4.16 -16.24 20.73
N ALA A 149 5.04 -16.45 21.73
CA ALA A 149 4.90 -17.46 22.77
C ALA A 149 4.65 -18.88 22.23
N ASP A 150 5.41 -19.27 21.19
CA ASP A 150 5.30 -20.56 20.50
C ASP A 150 3.88 -20.87 20.00
N ALA A 151 3.15 -19.85 19.54
CA ALA A 151 1.78 -19.99 19.03
C ALA A 151 1.71 -21.01 17.89
N ASP A 152 0.66 -21.83 17.89
CA ASP A 152 0.41 -22.91 16.92
C ASP A 152 -0.44 -22.48 15.71
N ASP A 153 -0.94 -21.23 15.70
CA ASP A 153 -1.76 -20.65 14.64
C ASP A 153 -0.97 -19.82 13.61
N LEU A 154 0.37 -19.96 13.58
CA LEU A 154 1.24 -19.21 12.68
C LEU A 154 1.35 -19.84 11.29
N HIS A 155 1.37 -18.97 10.30
CA HIS A 155 1.76 -19.29 8.92
C HIS A 155 3.18 -18.77 8.65
N LEU A 156 4.14 -19.67 8.61
CA LEU A 156 5.56 -19.36 8.47
C LEU A 156 6.00 -19.49 7.01
N HIS A 157 6.57 -18.41 6.46
CA HIS A 157 6.99 -18.30 5.06
C HIS A 157 8.51 -18.22 4.97
N LEU A 158 9.15 -19.33 4.56
CA LEU A 158 10.59 -19.35 4.32
C LEU A 158 10.93 -18.59 3.03
N ARG A 159 11.83 -17.63 3.13
CA ARG A 159 12.40 -16.94 1.98
C ARG A 159 13.68 -17.64 1.55
N LEU A 160 13.70 -18.07 0.29
CA LEU A 160 14.86 -18.70 -0.33
C LEU A 160 15.56 -17.72 -1.27
N SER A 161 16.88 -17.58 -1.14
CA SER A 161 17.70 -16.95 -2.17
C SER A 161 18.00 -18.01 -3.24
N LEU A 162 17.60 -17.73 -4.48
CA LEU A 162 17.90 -18.62 -5.61
C LEU A 162 19.29 -18.27 -6.16
N PRO A 163 20.14 -19.28 -6.45
CA PRO A 163 21.44 -19.02 -7.06
C PRO A 163 21.29 -18.44 -8.48
N HIS A 164 22.31 -17.68 -8.87
CA HIS A 164 22.46 -17.12 -10.23
C HIS A 164 22.32 -18.19 -11.30
N GLY A 165 21.54 -17.94 -12.34
CA GLY A 165 21.50 -18.84 -13.49
C GLY A 165 20.20 -18.93 -14.25
N GLY A 166 19.21 -18.11 -13.96
CA GLY A 166 17.96 -18.07 -14.72
C GLY A 166 17.98 -17.03 -15.84
N SER A 167 17.25 -17.27 -16.93
CA SER A 167 17.00 -16.31 -18.02
C SER A 167 16.04 -15.16 -17.63
N ALA A 168 15.91 -14.87 -16.33
CA ALA A 168 15.04 -13.79 -15.86
C ALA A 168 15.61 -12.44 -16.28
N SER A 169 14.78 -11.60 -16.92
CA SER A 169 15.13 -10.24 -17.35
C SER A 169 15.45 -9.28 -16.20
N MET A 170 15.11 -9.65 -14.97
CA MET A 170 15.48 -8.94 -13.73
C MET A 170 15.94 -9.95 -12.69
N PRO A 171 17.25 -10.06 -12.41
CA PRO A 171 17.76 -10.91 -11.35
C PRO A 171 17.31 -10.38 -9.97
N LEU A 172 16.81 -11.27 -9.12
CA LEU A 172 16.34 -10.93 -7.77
C LEU A 172 17.47 -10.84 -6.73
N GLU A 173 18.71 -11.08 -7.15
CA GLU A 173 19.89 -11.27 -6.31
C GLU A 173 20.36 -10.04 -5.54
N GLY A 174 20.04 -8.86 -6.00
CA GLY A 174 20.48 -7.59 -5.39
C GLY A 174 19.52 -7.00 -4.39
N LYS A 175 18.47 -7.72 -3.97
CA LYS A 175 17.43 -7.15 -3.12
C LYS A 175 17.62 -7.37 -1.60
N TYR A 176 18.65 -8.15 -1.21
CA TYR A 176 18.92 -8.47 0.20
C TYR A 176 20.41 -8.68 0.44
#